data_5527947be8f736766630f445f58aace0
#
_entry.id   5527947be8f736766630f445f58aace0
#
_cell.length_a   1.000
_cell.length_b   1.000
_cell.length_c   1.000
_cell.angle_alpha   90.00
_cell.angle_beta   90.00
_cell.angle_gamma   90.00
#
_symmetry.space_group_name_H-M   'P 1'
#
loop_
_entity.id
_entity.type
_entity.pdbx_description
1 polymer ?
#
loop_
_entity_poly.entity_id
_entity_poly.type
_entity_poly.pdbx_seq_one_letter_code
_entity_poly.pdbx_strand_id
1 'polypeptide(L)'
;MKKRNRIDKILELPPEVYSKEPKITITGFKELILENYKGILEYEEFFASISTYIGIVNIKGKNLNLEKMTNDDIKITGNID
;
A
#
# COMPACT_ATOMS: atom_id res chain seq x y z
N MET A 1 -16.12 9.86 -14.25
CA MET A 1 -15.73 9.25 -15.48
C MET A 1 -14.49 8.45 -15.37
N LYS A 2 -13.38 9.10 -15.05
CA LYS A 2 -12.14 8.37 -14.97
C LYS A 2 -12.16 7.33 -13.90
N LYS A 3 -12.80 7.63 -12.78
CA LYS A 3 -12.90 6.66 -11.71
C LYS A 3 -13.69 5.45 -12.14
N ARG A 4 -14.72 5.70 -12.92
CA ARG A 4 -15.53 4.61 -13.42
C ARG A 4 -14.71 3.70 -14.33
N ASN A 5 -13.87 4.31 -15.16
CA ASN A 5 -13.03 3.51 -16.04
C ASN A 5 -12.07 2.65 -15.24
N ARG A 6 -11.56 3.20 -14.14
CA ARG A 6 -10.66 2.44 -13.30
C ARG A 6 -11.38 1.24 -12.70
N ILE A 7 -12.62 1.44 -12.27
CA ILE A 7 -13.39 0.34 -11.71
C ILE A 7 -13.63 -0.72 -12.76
N ASP A 8 -13.93 -0.30 -13.97
CA ASP A 8 -14.14 -1.24 -15.05
C ASP A 8 -12.91 -2.08 -15.30
N LYS A 9 -11.73 -1.46 -15.25
CA LYS A 9 -10.49 -2.20 -15.43
C LYS A 9 -10.31 -3.23 -14.35
N ILE A 10 -10.62 -2.88 -13.12
CA ILE A 10 -10.49 -3.82 -12.01
C ILE A 10 -11.39 -5.01 -12.24
N LEU A 11 -12.58 -4.77 -12.73
CA LEU A 11 -13.50 -5.86 -12.99
C LEU A 11 -13.03 -6.77 -14.10
N GLU A 12 -12.14 -6.28 -14.95
CA GLU A 12 -11.61 -7.09 -16.04
C GLU A 12 -10.41 -7.91 -15.64
N LEU A 13 -9.92 -7.74 -14.42
CA LEU A 13 -8.75 -8.46 -13.96
C LEU A 13 -9.09 -9.89 -13.58
N PRO A 14 -8.09 -10.79 -13.66
CA PRO A 14 -8.32 -12.17 -13.23
C PRO A 14 -8.69 -12.23 -11.76
N PRO A 15 -9.45 -13.26 -11.35
CA PRO A 15 -9.86 -13.39 -9.96
C PRO A 15 -8.73 -13.40 -8.96
N GLU A 16 -7.59 -13.98 -9.31
CA GLU A 16 -6.46 -14.01 -8.39
C GLU A 16 -5.90 -12.62 -8.12
N VAL A 17 -6.01 -11.72 -9.08
CA VAL A 17 -5.58 -10.34 -8.87
C VAL A 17 -6.59 -9.64 -7.96
N TYR A 18 -7.86 -9.96 -8.15
CA TYR A 18 -8.92 -9.44 -7.32
C TYR A 18 -8.70 -9.80 -5.85
N SER A 19 -8.41 -11.09 -5.62
CA SER A 19 -8.24 -11.56 -4.26
C SER A 19 -6.99 -10.98 -3.60
N LYS A 20 -6.13 -10.32 -4.37
CA LYS A 20 -4.93 -9.69 -3.85
C LYS A 20 -5.06 -8.18 -3.82
N GLU A 21 -6.27 -7.71 -3.73
CA GLU A 21 -6.51 -6.29 -3.65
C GLU A 21 -5.86 -5.71 -2.39
N PRO A 22 -5.10 -4.63 -2.51
CA PRO A 22 -4.43 -4.05 -1.35
C PRO A 22 -5.42 -3.36 -0.43
N LYS A 23 -5.17 -3.46 0.86
CA LYS A 23 -5.99 -2.78 1.86
C LYS A 23 -5.07 -1.94 2.71
N ILE A 24 -5.41 -0.66 2.85
CA ILE A 24 -4.62 0.28 3.63
C ILE A 24 -5.41 0.73 4.84
N THR A 25 -4.81 0.60 6.01
CA THR A 25 -5.43 1.07 7.23
C THR A 25 -4.48 2.05 7.89
N ILE A 26 -4.96 3.26 8.17
CA ILE A 26 -4.16 4.29 8.82
C ILE A 26 -4.80 4.62 10.16
N THR A 27 -4.00 4.56 11.21
CA THR A 27 -4.47 4.86 12.55
C THR A 27 -3.71 6.06 13.09
N GLY A 28 -4.44 7.14 13.34
CA GLY A 28 -3.88 8.34 13.95
C GLY A 28 -2.75 8.98 13.16
N PHE A 29 -2.63 8.67 11.88
CA PHE A 29 -1.53 9.13 11.04
C PHE A 29 -0.16 8.76 11.62
N LYS A 30 -0.12 7.77 12.48
CA LYS A 30 1.12 7.29 13.07
C LYS A 30 1.38 5.84 12.77
N GLU A 31 0.40 5.15 12.25
CA GLU A 31 0.54 3.74 11.93
C GLU A 31 -0.20 3.47 10.64
N LEU A 32 0.47 2.76 9.75
CA LEU A 32 -0.12 2.38 8.47
C LEU A 32 0.10 0.89 8.26
N ILE A 33 -0.97 0.19 7.97
CA ILE A 33 -0.91 -1.24 7.65
C ILE A 33 -1.36 -1.40 6.21
N LEU A 34 -0.50 -1.99 5.40
CA LEU A 34 -0.80 -2.27 4.01
C LEU A 34 -0.84 -3.78 3.82
N GLU A 35 -2.01 -4.29 3.46
CA GLU A 35 -2.21 -5.71 3.24
C GLU A 35 -2.16 -6.03 1.75
N ASN A 36 -1.64 -7.19 1.43
CA ASN A 36 -1.55 -7.68 0.05
C ASN A 36 -0.65 -6.81 -0.82
N TYR A 37 0.52 -6.48 -0.29
CA TYR A 37 1.50 -5.75 -1.07
C TYR A 37 2.28 -6.74 -1.94
N LYS A 38 2.98 -6.22 -2.94
CA LYS A 38 3.75 -7.03 -3.85
C LYS A 38 5.24 -6.92 -3.57
N GLY A 39 5.71 -5.73 -3.31
CA GLY A 39 7.11 -5.53 -3.02
C GLY A 39 7.39 -4.11 -2.59
N ILE A 40 8.56 -3.90 -1.98
CA ILE A 40 8.98 -2.58 -1.58
C ILE A 40 9.92 -2.05 -2.64
N LEU A 41 9.56 -0.90 -3.23
CA LEU A 41 10.37 -0.29 -4.25
C LEU A 41 11.41 0.64 -3.67
N GLU A 42 11.03 1.36 -2.61
CA GLU A 42 11.91 2.33 -1.99
C GLU A 42 11.49 2.53 -0.55
N TYR A 43 12.45 2.68 0.35
CA TYR A 43 12.13 2.90 1.75
C TYR A 43 13.19 3.77 2.38
N GLU A 44 12.74 4.91 2.93
CA GLU A 44 13.57 5.83 3.67
C GLU A 44 12.76 6.36 4.83
N GLU A 45 13.41 7.05 5.78
CA GLU A 45 12.69 7.48 6.96
C GLU A 45 11.66 8.57 6.68
N PHE A 46 11.68 9.18 5.48
CA PHE A 46 10.68 10.19 5.14
C PHE A 46 9.85 9.79 3.93
N PHE A 47 10.08 8.63 3.37
CA PHE A 47 9.38 8.23 2.16
C PHE A 47 9.43 6.71 1.98
N ALA A 48 8.32 6.14 1.56
CA ALA A 48 8.28 4.73 1.20
C ALA A 48 7.41 4.55 -0.03
N SER A 49 7.85 3.68 -0.92
CA SER A 49 7.12 3.38 -2.14
C SER A 49 6.93 1.87 -2.21
N ILE A 50 5.68 1.44 -2.25
CA ILE A 50 5.35 0.03 -2.15
C ILE A 50 4.50 -0.38 -3.34
N SER A 51 4.93 -1.43 -4.00
CA SER A 51 4.22 -1.96 -5.16
C SER A 51 3.11 -2.88 -4.69
N THR A 52 1.94 -2.74 -5.29
CA THR A 52 0.83 -3.64 -5.05
C THR A 52 0.43 -4.26 -6.39
N TYR A 53 -0.54 -5.15 -6.34
CA TYR A 53 -0.94 -5.83 -7.57
C TYR A 53 -1.78 -4.95 -8.49
N ILE A 54 -2.21 -3.79 -8.01
CA ILE A 54 -3.00 -2.88 -8.84
C ILE A 54 -2.42 -1.47 -8.92
N GLY A 55 -1.26 -1.24 -8.31
CA GLY A 55 -0.65 0.09 -8.39
C GLY A 55 0.41 0.27 -7.34
N ILE A 56 0.94 1.49 -7.27
CA ILE A 56 2.01 1.83 -6.36
C ILE A 56 1.47 2.75 -5.29
N VAL A 57 1.81 2.44 -4.02
CA VAL A 57 1.43 3.26 -2.89
C VAL A 57 2.65 4.03 -2.42
N ASN A 58 2.54 5.35 -2.38
CA ASN A 58 3.61 6.22 -1.90
C ASN A 58 3.22 6.77 -0.54
N ILE A 59 4.11 6.61 0.42
CA ILE A 59 3.88 7.06 1.79
C ILE A 59 4.91 8.11 2.12
N LYS A 60 4.46 9.28 2.56
CA LYS A 60 5.34 10.35 2.95
C LYS A 60 5.14 10.65 4.42
N GLY A 61 6.22 11.02 5.08
CA GLY A 61 6.13 11.33 6.49
C GLY A 61 7.49 11.65 7.08
N LYS A 62 7.60 11.45 8.39
CA LYS A 62 8.84 11.69 9.11
C LYS A 62 9.08 10.53 10.04
N ASN A 63 10.35 10.13 10.14
CA ASN A 63 10.73 9.05 11.02
C ASN A 63 9.93 7.78 10.74
N LEU A 64 9.71 7.51 9.47
CA LEU A 64 9.00 6.30 9.08
C LEU A 64 9.84 5.09 9.44
N ASN A 65 9.19 4.09 9.99
CA ASN A 65 9.87 2.87 10.43
C ASN A 65 9.08 1.67 9.94
N LEU A 66 9.77 0.77 9.24
CA LEU A 66 9.16 -0.48 8.81
C LEU A 66 9.17 -1.42 9.99
N GLU A 67 8.09 -1.42 10.74
CA GLU A 67 8.04 -2.12 12.00
C GLU A 67 7.85 -3.61 11.83
N LYS A 68 7.04 -4.00 10.85
CA LYS A 68 6.74 -5.40 10.66
C LYS A 68 6.53 -5.68 9.18
N MET A 69 6.98 -6.83 8.74
CA MET A 69 6.84 -7.22 7.35
C MET A 69 6.66 -8.73 7.28
N THR A 70 5.59 -9.13 6.62
CA THR A 70 5.34 -10.54 6.34
C THR A 70 5.31 -10.72 4.83
N ASN A 71 4.99 -11.92 4.38
CA ASN A 71 4.88 -12.17 2.94
C ASN A 71 3.76 -11.36 2.31
N ASP A 72 2.73 -11.01 3.08
CA ASP A 72 1.57 -10.34 2.53
C ASP A 72 1.32 -8.95 3.09
N ASP A 73 1.82 -8.66 4.28
CA ASP A 73 1.47 -7.43 4.99
C ASP A 73 2.68 -6.66 5.45
N ILE A 74 2.53 -5.34 5.50
CA ILE A 74 3.56 -4.43 5.97
C ILE A 74 2.95 -3.50 7.00
N LYS A 75 3.69 -3.23 8.07
CA LYS A 75 3.28 -2.25 9.06
C LYS A 75 4.35 -1.17 9.16
N ILE A 76 3.96 0.06 8.91
CA ILE A 76 4.85 1.21 8.97
C ILE A 76 4.38 2.15 10.06
N THR A 77 5.30 2.56 10.92
CA THR A 77 4.99 3.53 11.97
C THR A 77 5.81 4.79 11.76
N GLY A 78 5.40 5.87 12.42
CA GLY A 78 6.07 7.15 12.29
C GLY A 78 5.04 8.26 12.19
N ASN A 79 5.46 9.42 11.71
CA ASN A 79 4.55 10.53 11.49
C ASN A 79 4.18 10.54 10.01
N ILE A 80 2.98 10.13 9.71
CA ILE A 80 2.53 9.99 8.33
C ILE A 80 1.82 11.27 7.91
N ASP A 81 2.23 11.81 6.76
CA ASP A 81 1.63 13.05 6.25
C ASP A 81 0.24 12.88 5.69
#